data_73a244846aa96ce7ab98cad70e02035c
#
_entry.id   73a244846aa96ce7ab98cad70e02035c
#
_cell.length_a   1.000
_cell.length_b   1.000
_cell.length_c   1.000
_cell.angle_alpha   90.00
_cell.angle_beta   90.00
_cell.angle_gamma   90.00
#
_symmetry.space_group_name_H-M   'P 1'
#
loop_
_entity.id
_entity.type
_entity.pdbx_description
1 polymer ?
#
loop_
_entity_poly.entity_id
_entity_poly.type
_entity_poly.pdbx_seq_one_letter_code
_entity_poly.pdbx_strand_id
1 'polypeptide(L)'
;MALSPIRAVMFDFIGTLVNVKGYNLETSKMKLYKFIVDAGFKVSREDFLEAYSQTHEKYRVIRYQRLVEVTNAIWISEALNLLGFKTSPEDARIKIAVNIFFEDYLSSFRLRKCARKTLEMLVGDYKLGLVSNFTYAPVIYAGLRRVGISNFFDVILVSDAFGWRKPHAKIFEEALKRLGVSAEEALYVGDSPEEDIKGAKQLGIKTVFVASQFFPIEKLLESKQKPDAIARNMCEAKRKIEEMVRYGGN
;
A
#
# COMPACT_ATOMS: atom_id res chain seq x y z
N MET A 1 2.26 34.35 7.90
CA MET A 1 2.38 33.93 6.47
C MET A 1 1.07 33.27 6.09
N ALA A 2 0.45 33.63 4.96
CA ALA A 2 -0.73 32.93 4.45
C ALA A 2 -0.32 31.49 4.13
N LEU A 3 -1.14 30.50 4.56
CA LEU A 3 -0.91 29.10 4.24
C LEU A 3 -1.05 28.91 2.72
N SER A 4 -0.12 28.18 2.10
CA SER A 4 -0.23 27.81 0.69
C SER A 4 -1.51 26.99 0.48
N PRO A 5 -2.30 27.27 -0.57
CA PRO A 5 -3.50 26.48 -0.84
C PRO A 5 -3.12 25.05 -1.21
N ILE A 6 -3.91 24.08 -0.75
CA ILE A 6 -3.74 22.69 -1.17
C ILE A 6 -4.03 22.57 -2.68
N ARG A 7 -3.14 21.93 -3.42
CA ARG A 7 -3.23 21.68 -4.86
C ARG A 7 -3.24 20.19 -5.20
N ALA A 8 -2.76 19.35 -4.28
CA ALA A 8 -2.76 17.90 -4.46
C ALA A 8 -3.25 17.16 -3.21
N VAL A 9 -4.01 16.08 -3.42
CA VAL A 9 -4.41 15.14 -2.37
C VAL A 9 -3.89 13.75 -2.71
N MET A 10 -3.08 13.20 -1.82
CA MET A 10 -2.51 11.87 -1.95
C MET A 10 -3.20 10.90 -0.99
N PHE A 11 -3.37 9.66 -1.43
CA PHE A 11 -4.02 8.62 -0.66
C PHE A 11 -3.14 7.37 -0.55
N ASP A 12 -3.18 6.73 0.62
CA ASP A 12 -2.90 5.31 0.69
C ASP A 12 -4.07 4.50 0.09
N PHE A 13 -3.85 3.23 -0.21
CA PHE A 13 -4.85 2.38 -0.85
C PHE A 13 -5.53 1.41 0.11
N ILE A 14 -4.77 0.43 0.67
CA ILE A 14 -5.31 -0.68 1.45
C ILE A 14 -5.45 -0.26 2.91
N GLY A 15 -6.68 -0.26 3.40
CA GLY A 15 -7.03 0.31 4.70
C GLY A 15 -7.62 1.71 4.58
N THR A 16 -7.18 2.50 3.61
CA THR A 16 -7.65 3.87 3.37
C THR A 16 -8.82 3.92 2.39
N LEU A 17 -8.62 3.52 1.14
CA LEU A 17 -9.67 3.55 0.10
C LEU A 17 -10.40 2.23 -0.01
N VAL A 18 -9.76 1.10 0.29
CA VAL A 18 -10.35 -0.25 0.25
C VAL A 18 -10.15 -0.98 1.55
N ASN A 19 -11.12 -1.85 1.87
CA ASN A 19 -11.00 -2.90 2.88
C ASN A 19 -10.64 -4.22 2.22
N VAL A 20 -10.01 -5.11 2.99
CA VAL A 20 -9.78 -6.52 2.66
C VAL A 20 -10.84 -7.35 3.39
N LYS A 21 -11.70 -8.04 2.64
CA LYS A 21 -12.82 -8.80 3.25
C LYS A 21 -12.80 -10.26 2.83
N GLY A 22 -12.76 -11.14 3.83
CA GLY A 22 -12.82 -12.59 3.60
C GLY A 22 -11.51 -13.20 3.06
N TYR A 23 -10.40 -12.51 3.13
CA TYR A 23 -9.09 -13.05 2.76
C TYR A 23 -8.53 -13.98 3.84
N ASN A 24 -7.94 -15.07 3.40
CA ASN A 24 -7.24 -16.01 4.25
C ASN A 24 -5.84 -16.29 3.68
N LEU A 25 -4.81 -15.92 4.42
CA LEU A 25 -3.41 -16.06 4.02
C LEU A 25 -3.01 -17.54 3.85
N GLU A 26 -3.49 -18.43 4.71
CA GLU A 26 -3.14 -19.86 4.64
C GLU A 26 -3.70 -20.50 3.36
N THR A 27 -4.90 -20.08 2.92
CA THR A 27 -5.45 -20.51 1.63
C THR A 27 -4.54 -20.08 0.48
N SER A 28 -4.04 -18.84 0.48
CA SER A 28 -3.11 -18.35 -0.54
C SER A 28 -1.76 -19.09 -0.51
N LYS A 29 -1.22 -19.39 0.68
CA LYS A 29 -0.01 -20.22 0.81
C LYS A 29 -0.22 -21.64 0.25
N MET A 30 -1.39 -22.23 0.49
CA MET A 30 -1.70 -23.56 -0.05
C MET A 30 -1.87 -23.56 -1.57
N LYS A 31 -2.48 -22.53 -2.14
CA LYS A 31 -2.54 -22.35 -3.60
C LYS A 31 -1.13 -22.19 -4.20
N LEU A 32 -0.31 -21.36 -3.56
CA LEU A 32 1.10 -21.20 -3.94
C LEU A 32 1.85 -22.54 -3.93
N TYR A 33 1.78 -23.28 -2.84
CA TYR A 33 2.43 -24.59 -2.71
C TYR A 33 1.95 -25.55 -3.81
N LYS A 34 0.64 -25.68 -3.99
CA LYS A 34 0.08 -26.55 -5.05
C LYS A 34 0.66 -26.20 -6.42
N PHE A 35 0.67 -24.92 -6.77
CA PHE A 35 1.25 -24.49 -8.04
C PHE A 35 2.74 -24.82 -8.14
N ILE A 36 3.53 -24.65 -7.08
CA ILE A 36 4.96 -25.00 -7.05
C ILE A 36 5.16 -26.48 -7.38
N VAL A 37 4.34 -27.36 -6.82
CA VAL A 37 4.40 -28.80 -7.13
C VAL A 37 3.97 -29.08 -8.58
N ASP A 38 2.87 -28.48 -9.03
CA ASP A 38 2.36 -28.64 -10.41
C ASP A 38 3.34 -28.08 -11.44
N ALA A 39 4.15 -27.07 -11.09
CA ALA A 39 5.22 -26.52 -11.91
C ALA A 39 6.51 -27.37 -11.93
N GLY A 40 6.47 -28.56 -11.31
CA GLY A 40 7.53 -29.57 -11.36
C GLY A 40 8.58 -29.50 -10.26
N PHE A 41 8.39 -28.68 -9.23
CA PHE A 41 9.26 -28.66 -8.06
C PHE A 41 8.87 -29.77 -7.09
N LYS A 42 9.70 -30.82 -6.99
CA LYS A 42 9.46 -31.97 -6.12
C LYS A 42 9.83 -31.63 -4.68
N VAL A 43 8.92 -31.05 -3.93
CA VAL A 43 9.11 -30.58 -2.56
C VAL A 43 7.93 -31.00 -1.69
N SER A 44 8.19 -31.35 -0.42
CA SER A 44 7.12 -31.59 0.55
C SER A 44 6.44 -30.25 0.94
N ARG A 45 5.22 -30.34 1.43
CA ARG A 45 4.50 -29.15 1.90
C ARG A 45 5.21 -28.52 3.09
N GLU A 46 5.66 -29.33 4.00
CA GLU A 46 6.32 -28.95 5.24
C GLU A 46 7.61 -28.17 4.93
N ASP A 47 8.49 -28.76 4.11
CA ASP A 47 9.77 -28.16 3.73
C ASP A 47 9.56 -26.82 2.99
N PHE A 48 8.60 -26.79 2.04
CA PHE A 48 8.32 -25.58 1.30
C PHE A 48 7.80 -24.45 2.20
N LEU A 49 6.83 -24.73 3.08
CA LEU A 49 6.26 -23.70 3.97
C LEU A 49 7.27 -23.22 5.00
N GLU A 50 8.17 -24.08 5.47
CA GLU A 50 9.25 -23.69 6.37
C GLU A 50 10.24 -22.77 5.66
N ALA A 51 10.76 -23.17 4.49
CA ALA A 51 11.69 -22.35 3.69
C ALA A 51 11.04 -21.01 3.29
N TYR A 52 9.77 -21.03 2.88
CA TYR A 52 9.01 -19.80 2.58
C TYR A 52 8.90 -18.88 3.80
N SER A 53 8.60 -19.43 4.98
CA SER A 53 8.47 -18.65 6.20
C SER A 53 9.81 -18.02 6.60
N GLN A 54 10.89 -18.77 6.52
CA GLN A 54 12.25 -18.31 6.79
C GLN A 54 12.66 -17.15 5.88
N THR A 55 12.47 -17.32 4.57
CA THR A 55 12.85 -16.27 3.60
C THR A 55 11.93 -15.05 3.69
N HIS A 56 10.62 -15.24 3.86
CA HIS A 56 9.69 -14.14 4.08
C HIS A 56 10.09 -13.31 5.31
N GLU A 57 10.41 -13.94 6.45
CA GLU A 57 10.83 -13.22 7.66
C GLU A 57 12.15 -12.48 7.45
N LYS A 58 13.14 -13.09 6.81
CA LYS A 58 14.40 -12.44 6.43
C LYS A 58 14.14 -11.12 5.66
N TYR A 59 13.32 -11.20 4.62
CA TYR A 59 13.02 -10.03 3.79
C TYR A 59 12.06 -9.05 4.46
N ARG A 60 11.18 -9.52 5.35
CA ARG A 60 10.37 -8.65 6.20
C ARG A 60 11.26 -7.74 7.05
N VAL A 61 12.26 -8.30 7.72
CA VAL A 61 13.23 -7.53 8.52
C VAL A 61 13.95 -6.48 7.66
N ILE A 62 14.49 -6.89 6.50
CA ILE A 62 15.17 -5.98 5.58
C ILE A 62 14.25 -4.82 5.14
N ARG A 63 13.03 -5.13 4.75
CA ARG A 63 12.04 -4.14 4.28
C ARG A 63 11.74 -3.09 5.35
N TYR A 64 11.50 -3.52 6.59
CA TYR A 64 11.15 -2.61 7.67
C TYR A 64 12.35 -1.86 8.26
N GLN A 65 13.53 -2.46 8.30
CA GLN A 65 14.73 -1.79 8.82
C GLN A 65 15.34 -0.81 7.82
N ARG A 66 15.36 -1.18 6.53
CA ARG A 66 16.00 -0.37 5.48
C ARG A 66 15.02 0.49 4.69
N LEU A 67 13.72 0.31 4.90
CA LEU A 67 12.64 0.99 4.18
C LEU A 67 12.73 0.82 2.65
N VAL A 68 13.31 -0.29 2.21
CA VAL A 68 13.34 -0.70 0.79
C VAL A 68 12.26 -1.73 0.54
N GLU A 69 11.71 -1.76 -0.65
CA GLU A 69 10.75 -2.80 -1.01
C GLU A 69 11.45 -4.01 -1.62
N VAL A 70 10.94 -5.19 -1.29
CA VAL A 70 11.39 -6.47 -1.84
C VAL A 70 10.15 -7.24 -2.29
N THR A 71 10.15 -7.69 -3.54
CA THR A 71 9.01 -8.41 -4.14
C THR A 71 8.92 -9.85 -3.65
N ASN A 72 7.70 -10.40 -3.65
CA ASN A 72 7.44 -11.81 -3.32
C ASN A 72 8.26 -12.78 -4.19
N ALA A 73 8.52 -12.43 -5.43
CA ALA A 73 9.32 -13.28 -6.32
C ALA A 73 10.71 -13.59 -5.76
N ILE A 74 11.33 -12.63 -5.04
CA ILE A 74 12.67 -12.82 -4.46
C ILE A 74 12.63 -13.88 -3.37
N TRP A 75 11.74 -13.78 -2.38
CA TRP A 75 11.74 -14.75 -1.28
C TRP A 75 11.12 -16.10 -1.65
N ILE A 76 10.20 -16.17 -2.63
CA ILE A 76 9.73 -17.46 -3.16
C ILE A 76 10.87 -18.18 -3.91
N SER A 77 11.59 -17.45 -4.76
CA SER A 77 12.75 -17.97 -5.47
C SER A 77 13.84 -18.45 -4.50
N GLU A 78 14.16 -17.65 -3.47
CA GLU A 78 15.17 -18.04 -2.46
C GLU A 78 14.70 -19.24 -1.63
N ALA A 79 13.41 -19.34 -1.29
CA ALA A 79 12.88 -20.51 -0.58
C ALA A 79 13.11 -21.80 -1.37
N LEU A 80 12.88 -21.78 -2.69
CA LEU A 80 13.17 -22.92 -3.56
C LEU A 80 14.66 -23.19 -3.70
N ASN A 81 15.50 -22.14 -3.73
CA ASN A 81 16.96 -22.30 -3.79
C ASN A 81 17.50 -22.94 -2.50
N LEU A 82 16.96 -22.63 -1.32
CA LEU A 82 17.29 -23.31 -0.06
C LEU A 82 16.96 -24.80 -0.09
N LEU A 83 15.97 -25.20 -0.89
CA LEU A 83 15.55 -26.60 -1.08
C LEU A 83 16.29 -27.29 -2.24
N GLY A 84 17.38 -26.67 -2.76
CA GLY A 84 18.25 -27.25 -3.78
C GLY A 84 17.81 -27.02 -5.23
N PHE A 85 16.76 -26.24 -5.47
CA PHE A 85 16.37 -25.89 -6.83
C PHE A 85 17.14 -24.64 -7.29
N LYS A 86 17.35 -24.50 -8.61
CA LYS A 86 17.93 -23.30 -9.21
C LYS A 86 16.83 -22.45 -9.82
N THR A 87 16.43 -21.39 -9.12
CA THR A 87 15.41 -20.46 -9.56
C THR A 87 15.88 -19.01 -9.40
N SER A 88 15.23 -18.10 -10.09
CA SER A 88 15.43 -16.65 -9.94
C SER A 88 14.08 -15.94 -9.88
N PRO A 89 14.01 -14.70 -9.39
CA PRO A 89 12.79 -13.89 -9.44
C PRO A 89 12.21 -13.71 -10.86
N GLU A 90 13.07 -13.87 -11.88
CA GLU A 90 12.70 -13.73 -13.29
C GLU A 90 12.14 -15.02 -13.91
N ASP A 91 12.25 -16.16 -13.22
CA ASP A 91 11.68 -17.42 -13.68
C ASP A 91 10.16 -17.28 -13.90
N ALA A 92 9.69 -17.66 -15.08
CA ALA A 92 8.28 -17.55 -15.45
C ALA A 92 7.35 -18.28 -14.45
N ARG A 93 7.79 -19.42 -13.91
CA ARG A 93 7.06 -20.19 -12.90
C ARG A 93 6.92 -19.39 -11.61
N ILE A 94 7.97 -18.67 -11.18
CA ILE A 94 7.92 -17.80 -9.98
C ILE A 94 6.96 -16.63 -10.20
N LYS A 95 6.98 -15.99 -11.36
CA LYS A 95 6.04 -14.90 -11.70
C LYS A 95 4.59 -15.37 -11.67
N ILE A 96 4.31 -16.56 -12.19
CA ILE A 96 2.96 -17.15 -12.13
C ILE A 96 2.59 -17.50 -10.68
N ALA A 97 3.52 -18.06 -9.91
CA ALA A 97 3.32 -18.38 -8.49
C ALA A 97 2.92 -17.16 -7.66
N VAL A 98 3.57 -16.00 -7.89
CA VAL A 98 3.23 -14.74 -7.23
C VAL A 98 1.82 -14.27 -7.60
N ASN A 99 1.41 -14.39 -8.86
CA ASN A 99 0.05 -14.05 -9.29
C ASN A 99 -0.99 -14.92 -8.57
N ILE A 100 -0.76 -16.24 -8.52
CA ILE A 100 -1.66 -17.20 -7.85
C ILE A 100 -1.75 -16.89 -6.35
N PHE A 101 -0.63 -16.58 -5.71
CA PHE A 101 -0.60 -16.20 -4.29
C PHE A 101 -1.51 -15.01 -3.99
N PHE A 102 -1.55 -14.00 -4.87
CA PHE A 102 -2.32 -12.79 -4.65
C PHE A 102 -3.73 -12.79 -5.24
N GLU A 103 -4.15 -13.83 -5.94
CA GLU A 103 -5.48 -13.89 -6.59
C GLU A 103 -6.64 -13.66 -5.60
N ASP A 104 -6.62 -14.38 -4.47
CA ASP A 104 -7.66 -14.25 -3.44
C ASP A 104 -7.56 -12.90 -2.72
N TYR A 105 -6.34 -12.39 -2.53
CA TYR A 105 -6.14 -11.08 -1.93
C TYR A 105 -6.73 -9.98 -2.81
N LEU A 106 -6.42 -9.97 -4.10
CA LEU A 106 -7.01 -9.06 -5.08
C LEU A 106 -8.55 -9.17 -5.10
N SER A 107 -9.07 -10.41 -5.05
CA SER A 107 -10.51 -10.68 -5.04
C SER A 107 -11.21 -10.19 -3.77
N SER A 108 -10.48 -10.01 -2.68
CA SER A 108 -11.00 -9.57 -1.39
C SER A 108 -11.21 -8.05 -1.27
N PHE A 109 -10.69 -7.25 -2.20
CA PHE A 109 -10.80 -5.79 -2.14
C PHE A 109 -12.24 -5.32 -2.26
N ARG A 110 -12.66 -4.48 -1.33
CA ARG A 110 -13.97 -3.81 -1.31
C ARG A 110 -13.77 -2.32 -1.08
N LEU A 111 -14.28 -1.50 -1.99
CA LEU A 111 -14.23 -0.05 -1.87
C LEU A 111 -14.94 0.39 -0.57
N ARG A 112 -14.29 1.24 0.21
CA ARG A 112 -14.89 1.76 1.45
C ARG A 112 -16.02 2.75 1.12
N LYS A 113 -17.03 2.75 1.99
CA LYS A 113 -18.15 3.71 1.89
C LYS A 113 -17.57 5.14 1.83
N CYS A 114 -18.08 5.97 0.95
CA CYS A 114 -17.65 7.33 0.65
C CYS A 114 -16.29 7.47 -0.09
N ALA A 115 -15.47 6.44 -0.28
CA ALA A 115 -14.19 6.57 -0.96
C ALA A 115 -14.35 7.14 -2.39
N ARG A 116 -15.24 6.56 -3.20
CA ARG A 116 -15.53 7.08 -4.55
C ARG A 116 -16.01 8.53 -4.51
N LYS A 117 -16.98 8.86 -3.64
CA LYS A 117 -17.51 10.22 -3.50
C LYS A 117 -16.44 11.22 -3.06
N THR A 118 -15.43 10.78 -2.33
CA THR A 118 -14.28 11.63 -1.96
C THR A 118 -13.43 11.95 -3.20
N LEU A 119 -13.14 10.94 -4.02
CA LEU A 119 -12.37 11.13 -5.24
C LEU A 119 -13.13 11.99 -6.25
N GLU A 120 -14.43 11.75 -6.44
CA GLU A 120 -15.32 12.55 -7.29
C GLU A 120 -15.41 14.03 -6.86
N MET A 121 -15.35 14.30 -5.56
CA MET A 121 -15.33 15.66 -5.03
C MET A 121 -14.04 16.43 -5.34
N LEU A 122 -12.93 15.70 -5.50
CA LEU A 122 -11.60 16.30 -5.64
C LEU A 122 -11.12 16.37 -7.08
N VAL A 123 -11.57 15.44 -7.92
CA VAL A 123 -11.12 15.36 -9.33
C VAL A 123 -11.53 16.62 -10.10
N GLY A 124 -10.59 17.15 -10.88
CA GLY A 124 -10.77 18.38 -11.65
C GLY A 124 -10.22 19.61 -10.95
N ASP A 125 -10.40 19.74 -9.64
CA ASP A 125 -9.91 20.87 -8.85
C ASP A 125 -8.53 20.62 -8.24
N TYR A 126 -8.20 19.35 -7.94
CA TYR A 126 -6.97 18.93 -7.27
C TYR A 126 -6.27 17.82 -8.06
N LYS A 127 -4.94 17.82 -8.02
CA LYS A 127 -4.16 16.67 -8.48
C LYS A 127 -4.31 15.51 -7.50
N LEU A 128 -4.53 14.30 -8.01
CA LEU A 128 -4.73 13.12 -7.17
C LEU A 128 -3.58 12.13 -7.29
N GLY A 129 -2.99 11.76 -6.14
CA GLY A 129 -1.93 10.78 -6.04
C GLY A 129 -2.36 9.54 -5.25
N LEU A 130 -1.84 8.38 -5.62
CA LEU A 130 -1.90 7.17 -4.80
C LEU A 130 -0.48 6.75 -4.46
N VAL A 131 -0.20 6.52 -3.17
CA VAL A 131 1.10 6.04 -2.68
C VAL A 131 0.89 4.84 -1.78
N SER A 132 1.20 3.64 -2.26
CA SER A 132 0.91 2.37 -1.59
C SER A 132 2.17 1.56 -1.31
N ASN A 133 2.32 1.08 -0.07
CA ASN A 133 3.30 0.04 0.28
C ASN A 133 2.74 -1.33 -0.08
N PHE A 134 3.32 -1.96 -1.10
CA PHE A 134 2.93 -3.31 -1.48
C PHE A 134 4.07 -4.05 -2.19
N THR A 135 4.19 -5.34 -1.96
CA THR A 135 5.30 -6.19 -2.43
C THR A 135 5.13 -6.73 -3.86
N TYR A 136 4.01 -6.39 -4.50
CA TYR A 136 3.71 -6.79 -5.86
C TYR A 136 2.76 -5.78 -6.53
N ALA A 137 3.33 -4.81 -7.23
CA ALA A 137 2.61 -3.68 -7.82
C ALA A 137 1.45 -4.06 -8.75
N PRO A 138 1.52 -5.16 -9.55
CA PRO A 138 0.40 -5.57 -10.41
C PRO A 138 -0.92 -5.76 -9.67
N VAL A 139 -0.89 -6.21 -8.40
CA VAL A 139 -2.11 -6.39 -7.57
C VAL A 139 -2.75 -5.05 -7.26
N ILE A 140 -1.96 -4.01 -6.99
CA ILE A 140 -2.50 -2.66 -6.71
C ILE A 140 -3.15 -2.09 -7.96
N TYR A 141 -2.46 -2.17 -9.11
CA TYR A 141 -3.03 -1.69 -10.38
C TYR A 141 -4.31 -2.45 -10.78
N ALA A 142 -4.32 -3.78 -10.62
CA ALA A 142 -5.50 -4.60 -10.86
C ALA A 142 -6.63 -4.28 -9.87
N GLY A 143 -6.28 -4.04 -8.59
CA GLY A 143 -7.21 -3.67 -7.55
C GLY A 143 -7.92 -2.35 -7.81
N LEU A 144 -7.18 -1.32 -8.22
CA LEU A 144 -7.73 -0.02 -8.60
C LEU A 144 -8.74 -0.14 -9.76
N ARG A 145 -8.39 -0.93 -10.80
CA ARG A 145 -9.30 -1.21 -11.92
C ARG A 145 -10.53 -1.98 -11.44
N ARG A 146 -10.33 -3.03 -10.64
CA ARG A 146 -11.42 -3.88 -10.13
C ARG A 146 -12.45 -3.09 -9.32
N VAL A 147 -12.01 -2.17 -8.46
CA VAL A 147 -12.94 -1.34 -7.66
C VAL A 147 -13.37 -0.06 -8.40
N GLY A 148 -12.89 0.13 -9.64
CA GLY A 148 -13.32 1.17 -10.57
C GLY A 148 -12.88 2.59 -10.20
N ILE A 149 -11.68 2.74 -9.60
CA ILE A 149 -11.17 4.08 -9.21
C ILE A 149 -9.81 4.43 -9.84
N SER A 150 -9.30 3.61 -10.76
CA SER A 150 -7.98 3.83 -11.39
C SER A 150 -7.87 5.18 -12.10
N ASN A 151 -8.95 5.63 -12.74
CA ASN A 151 -8.95 6.82 -13.60
C ASN A 151 -9.02 8.14 -12.82
N PHE A 152 -9.14 8.10 -11.48
CA PHE A 152 -9.12 9.31 -10.67
C PHE A 152 -7.72 9.86 -10.43
N PHE A 153 -6.68 9.01 -10.55
CA PHE A 153 -5.33 9.36 -10.13
C PHE A 153 -4.46 9.86 -11.27
N ASP A 154 -3.84 11.03 -11.09
CA ASP A 154 -2.79 11.55 -11.96
C ASP A 154 -1.48 10.78 -11.78
N VAL A 155 -1.21 10.31 -10.55
CA VAL A 155 -0.01 9.56 -10.17
C VAL A 155 -0.38 8.34 -9.32
N ILE A 156 0.14 7.18 -9.71
CA ILE A 156 0.07 5.94 -8.90
C ILE A 156 1.49 5.49 -8.63
N LEU A 157 1.87 5.45 -7.35
CA LEU A 157 3.19 5.04 -6.90
C LEU A 157 3.05 3.83 -5.95
N VAL A 158 3.66 2.71 -6.31
CA VAL A 158 3.70 1.50 -5.51
C VAL A 158 5.13 1.21 -5.12
N SER A 159 5.40 0.90 -3.86
CA SER A 159 6.75 0.69 -3.34
C SER A 159 7.53 -0.39 -4.10
N ASP A 160 6.90 -1.47 -4.53
CA ASP A 160 7.52 -2.53 -5.35
C ASP A 160 8.08 -2.00 -6.69
N ALA A 161 7.31 -1.12 -7.37
CA ALA A 161 7.75 -0.54 -8.63
C ALA A 161 8.78 0.59 -8.47
N PHE A 162 8.85 1.20 -7.27
CA PHE A 162 9.74 2.33 -6.99
C PHE A 162 11.01 1.96 -6.22
N GLY A 163 10.96 0.89 -5.43
CA GLY A 163 12.06 0.40 -4.61
C GLY A 163 12.10 0.93 -3.17
N TRP A 164 11.48 2.06 -2.86
CA TRP A 164 11.38 2.63 -1.51
C TRP A 164 9.96 2.57 -1.00
N ARG A 165 9.82 2.32 0.30
CA ARG A 165 8.51 2.22 0.96
C ARG A 165 8.32 3.30 2.02
N LYS A 166 7.06 3.70 2.27
CA LYS A 166 6.70 4.55 3.40
C LYS A 166 7.17 3.91 4.72
N PRO A 167 7.68 4.68 5.70
CA PRO A 167 7.72 6.14 5.78
C PRO A 167 8.97 6.79 5.18
N HIS A 168 9.74 6.14 4.30
CA HIS A 168 10.93 6.74 3.69
C HIS A 168 10.55 7.97 2.85
N ALA A 169 11.26 9.10 3.06
CA ALA A 169 10.97 10.37 2.39
C ALA A 169 10.89 10.25 0.86
N LYS A 170 11.78 9.47 0.24
CA LYS A 170 11.89 9.34 -1.23
C LYS A 170 10.57 8.99 -1.93
N ILE A 171 9.72 8.15 -1.34
CA ILE A 171 8.47 7.77 -2.02
C ILE A 171 7.47 8.94 -2.04
N PHE A 172 7.46 9.77 -1.00
CA PHE A 172 6.62 10.97 -0.94
C PHE A 172 7.19 12.08 -1.84
N GLU A 173 8.51 12.29 -1.80
CA GLU A 173 9.20 13.26 -2.68
C GLU A 173 8.96 12.96 -4.15
N GLU A 174 9.04 11.68 -4.55
CA GLU A 174 8.74 11.28 -5.92
C GLU A 174 7.27 11.51 -6.28
N ALA A 175 6.34 11.26 -5.35
CA ALA A 175 4.93 11.55 -5.57
C ALA A 175 4.68 13.05 -5.76
N LEU A 176 5.23 13.89 -4.89
CA LEU A 176 5.15 15.36 -5.00
C LEU A 176 5.73 15.86 -6.32
N LYS A 177 6.92 15.37 -6.68
CA LYS A 177 7.59 15.70 -7.94
C LYS A 177 6.72 15.38 -9.16
N ARG A 178 6.12 14.17 -9.21
CA ARG A 178 5.25 13.77 -10.34
C ARG A 178 3.95 14.55 -10.38
N LEU A 179 3.42 14.97 -9.23
CA LEU A 179 2.22 15.81 -9.14
C LEU A 179 2.52 17.28 -9.43
N GLY A 180 3.79 17.71 -9.40
CA GLY A 180 4.21 19.09 -9.65
C GLY A 180 3.80 20.07 -8.55
N VAL A 181 3.89 19.63 -7.28
CA VAL A 181 3.51 20.41 -6.09
C VAL A 181 4.59 20.35 -5.02
N SER A 182 4.64 21.37 -4.14
CA SER A 182 5.45 21.34 -2.93
C SER A 182 4.75 20.58 -1.79
N ALA A 183 5.47 20.30 -0.71
CA ALA A 183 4.92 19.59 0.44
C ALA A 183 3.78 20.38 1.13
N GLU A 184 3.93 21.71 1.23
CA GLU A 184 2.93 22.59 1.83
C GLU A 184 1.64 22.69 1.00
N GLU A 185 1.71 22.38 -0.30
CA GLU A 185 0.58 22.36 -1.23
C GLU A 185 -0.11 20.98 -1.28
N ALA A 186 0.34 20.01 -0.48
CA ALA A 186 -0.15 18.64 -0.48
C ALA A 186 -0.85 18.25 0.81
N LEU A 187 -1.87 17.40 0.65
CA LEU A 187 -2.56 16.70 1.73
C LEU A 187 -2.38 15.19 1.53
N TYR A 188 -2.00 14.47 2.58
CA TYR A 188 -1.90 13.01 2.56
C TYR A 188 -2.97 12.38 3.44
N VAL A 189 -3.66 11.37 2.92
CA VAL A 189 -4.74 10.64 3.60
C VAL A 189 -4.34 9.18 3.71
N GLY A 190 -4.20 8.68 4.95
CA GLY A 190 -3.77 7.30 5.19
C GLY A 190 -4.26 6.75 6.52
N ASP A 191 -4.10 5.43 6.73
CA ASP A 191 -4.54 4.75 7.94
C ASP A 191 -3.40 4.32 8.87
N SER A 192 -2.15 4.26 8.39
CA SER A 192 -1.01 3.85 9.19
C SER A 192 -0.34 5.02 9.91
N PRO A 193 -0.30 5.04 11.26
CA PRO A 193 0.42 6.08 11.99
C PRO A 193 1.90 6.15 11.59
N GLU A 194 2.59 5.01 11.48
CA GLU A 194 4.02 4.97 11.23
C GLU A 194 4.42 5.08 9.74
N GLU A 195 3.64 4.51 8.83
CA GLU A 195 3.97 4.55 7.41
C GLU A 195 3.46 5.84 6.74
N ASP A 196 2.20 6.21 6.98
CA ASP A 196 1.52 7.32 6.32
C ASP A 196 1.74 8.66 7.03
N ILE A 197 1.31 8.74 8.30
CA ILE A 197 1.29 10.01 9.03
C ILE A 197 2.71 10.49 9.32
N LYS A 198 3.55 9.63 9.87
CA LYS A 198 4.96 9.96 10.14
C LYS A 198 5.69 10.35 8.85
N GLY A 199 5.56 9.52 7.79
CA GLY A 199 6.28 9.75 6.55
C GLY A 199 5.90 11.06 5.87
N ALA A 200 4.61 11.38 5.78
CA ALA A 200 4.13 12.63 5.20
C ALA A 200 4.51 13.86 6.06
N LYS A 201 4.34 13.77 7.39
CA LYS A 201 4.66 14.88 8.28
C LYS A 201 6.16 15.22 8.36
N GLN A 202 7.05 14.26 8.15
CA GLN A 202 8.49 14.50 8.07
C GLN A 202 8.88 15.45 6.94
N LEU A 203 8.05 15.56 5.91
CA LEU A 203 8.24 16.48 4.78
C LEU A 203 7.40 17.76 4.88
N GLY A 204 6.62 17.93 5.94
CA GLY A 204 5.71 19.07 6.08
C GLY A 204 4.39 18.94 5.34
N ILE A 205 4.05 17.76 4.82
CA ILE A 205 2.76 17.47 4.17
C ILE A 205 1.67 17.44 5.24
N LYS A 206 0.53 18.11 5.01
CA LYS A 206 -0.66 18.00 5.88
C LYS A 206 -1.23 16.59 5.82
N THR A 207 -1.81 16.12 6.92
CA THR A 207 -2.22 14.72 7.05
C THR A 207 -3.63 14.54 7.61
N VAL A 208 -4.36 13.58 7.05
CA VAL A 208 -5.62 13.06 7.61
C VAL A 208 -5.43 11.58 7.91
N PHE A 209 -5.52 11.22 9.18
CA PHE A 209 -5.59 9.82 9.59
C PHE A 209 -7.02 9.31 9.43
N VAL A 210 -7.19 8.12 8.85
CA VAL A 210 -8.48 7.45 8.69
C VAL A 210 -8.43 6.09 9.35
N ALA A 211 -9.17 5.89 10.44
CA ALA A 211 -9.23 4.59 11.10
C ALA A 211 -9.69 3.47 10.15
N SER A 212 -9.04 2.32 10.23
CA SER A 212 -9.26 1.17 9.38
C SER A 212 -9.39 -0.14 10.16
N GLN A 213 -9.61 -1.25 9.43
CA GLN A 213 -9.57 -2.59 10.00
C GLN A 213 -8.16 -2.99 10.50
N PHE A 214 -7.10 -2.35 9.96
CA PHE A 214 -5.71 -2.64 10.32
C PHE A 214 -5.20 -1.71 11.43
N PHE A 215 -5.64 -0.44 11.39
CA PHE A 215 -5.25 0.60 12.33
C PHE A 215 -6.51 1.31 12.86
N PRO A 216 -7.15 0.77 13.89
CA PRO A 216 -8.22 1.47 14.61
C PRO A 216 -7.66 2.70 15.33
N ILE A 217 -8.52 3.58 15.84
CA ILE A 217 -8.12 4.85 16.49
C ILE A 217 -7.16 4.61 17.66
N GLU A 218 -7.34 3.52 18.38
CA GLU A 218 -6.50 3.13 19.52
C GLU A 218 -5.03 3.01 19.11
N LYS A 219 -4.76 2.47 17.91
CA LYS A 219 -3.39 2.37 17.38
C LYS A 219 -2.77 3.73 17.08
N LEU A 220 -3.55 4.71 16.66
CA LEU A 220 -3.07 6.09 16.54
C LEU A 220 -2.76 6.68 17.92
N LEU A 221 -3.63 6.48 18.91
CA LEU A 221 -3.46 7.01 20.27
C LEU A 221 -2.25 6.39 20.99
N GLU A 222 -1.96 5.11 20.72
CA GLU A 222 -0.75 4.43 21.20
C GLU A 222 0.54 4.94 20.52
N SER A 223 0.41 5.52 19.32
CA SER A 223 1.54 6.06 18.57
C SER A 223 1.92 7.47 19.05
N LYS A 224 3.11 7.93 18.65
CA LYS A 224 3.55 9.32 18.90
C LYS A 224 3.10 10.27 17.78
N GLN A 225 2.37 9.75 16.77
CA GLN A 225 2.04 10.52 15.59
C GLN A 225 0.82 11.43 15.82
N LYS A 226 0.91 12.65 15.31
CA LYS A 226 -0.15 13.66 15.43
C LYS A 226 -0.57 14.14 14.03
N PRO A 227 -1.57 13.52 13.42
CA PRO A 227 -2.11 14.02 12.16
C PRO A 227 -2.81 15.37 12.35
N ASP A 228 -2.97 16.12 11.26
CA ASP A 228 -3.66 17.41 11.29
C ASP A 228 -5.19 17.25 11.41
N ALA A 229 -5.73 16.09 10.96
CA ALA A 229 -7.09 15.68 11.22
C ALA A 229 -7.21 14.17 11.44
N ILE A 230 -8.22 13.76 12.23
CA ILE A 230 -8.54 12.38 12.54
C ILE A 230 -9.96 12.07 12.09
N ALA A 231 -10.14 10.95 11.41
CA ALA A 231 -11.43 10.46 10.97
C ALA A 231 -11.64 8.99 11.37
N ARG A 232 -12.82 8.66 11.90
CA ARG A 232 -13.20 7.29 12.30
C ARG A 232 -13.54 6.40 11.10
N ASN A 233 -13.82 6.99 9.96
CA ASN A 233 -14.17 6.30 8.71
C ASN A 233 -13.97 7.22 7.51
N MET A 234 -14.05 6.66 6.30
CA MET A 234 -13.83 7.43 5.07
C MET A 234 -14.91 8.50 4.79
N CYS A 235 -16.12 8.37 5.35
CA CYS A 235 -17.14 9.42 5.20
C CYS A 235 -16.84 10.64 6.08
N GLU A 236 -16.28 10.43 7.26
CA GLU A 236 -15.78 11.52 8.10
C GLU A 236 -14.52 12.15 7.50
N ALA A 237 -13.61 11.30 6.96
CA ALA A 237 -12.42 11.78 6.25
C ALA A 237 -12.80 12.70 5.07
N LYS A 238 -13.83 12.35 4.28
CA LYS A 238 -14.34 13.20 3.20
C LYS A 238 -14.63 14.63 3.69
N ARG A 239 -15.32 14.77 4.81
CA ARG A 239 -15.64 16.10 5.37
C ARG A 239 -14.39 16.85 5.81
N LYS A 240 -13.47 16.17 6.52
CA LYS A 240 -12.19 16.75 6.95
C LYS A 240 -11.32 17.19 5.77
N ILE A 241 -11.23 16.36 4.74
CA ILE A 241 -10.53 16.71 3.51
C ILE A 241 -11.16 17.97 2.88
N GLU A 242 -12.48 17.99 2.72
CA GLU A 242 -13.21 19.13 2.15
C GLU A 242 -12.96 20.43 2.94
N GLU A 243 -13.00 20.38 4.28
CA GLU A 243 -12.67 21.49 5.15
C GLU A 243 -11.24 21.99 4.93
N MET A 244 -10.26 21.06 4.87
CA MET A 244 -8.83 21.40 4.72
C MET A 244 -8.47 21.95 3.35
N VAL A 245 -9.06 21.45 2.27
CA VAL A 245 -8.74 21.90 0.91
C VAL A 245 -9.44 23.21 0.54
N ARG A 246 -10.65 23.46 1.07
CA ARG A 246 -11.43 24.68 0.77
C ARG A 246 -11.09 25.86 1.69
N TYR A 247 -10.81 25.59 2.96
CA TYR A 247 -10.67 26.64 3.97
C TYR A 247 -9.26 26.72 4.58
N GLY A 248 -8.33 25.90 4.08
CA GLY A 248 -6.92 25.94 4.51
C GLY A 248 -6.66 25.42 5.91
N GLY A 249 -7.67 24.83 6.59
CA GLY A 249 -7.57 24.35 7.98
C GLY A 249 -7.06 25.44 8.92
N ASN A 250 -7.98 26.10 9.60
CA ASN A 250 -7.65 27.01 10.71
C ASN A 250 -6.99 26.26 11.85
#